data_b8d35d81c25a50efe8b9ed370f3c8fe0
#
_entry.id   b8d35d81c25a50efe8b9ed370f3c8fe0
#
_cell.length_a   1.000
_cell.length_b   1.000
_cell.length_c   1.000
_cell.angle_alpha   90.00
_cell.angle_beta   90.00
_cell.angle_gamma   90.00
#
_symmetry.space_group_name_H-M   'P 1'
#
loop_
_entity.id
_entity.type
_entity.pdbx_description
1 polymer ?
#
loop_
_entity_poly.entity_id
_entity_poly.type
_entity_poly.pdbx_seq_one_letter_code
_entity_poly.pdbx_strand_id
1 'polypeptide(L)'
;MVAGAYVPTSGQILLDGKDVTGLPSHELFRRGLLRTFQIAHEFSHMTVTENLMMVPDRQSGENLSSAWFQPARVAREETAVRRKAEEVLDFLKITHVKNELAGNLSGGQKKLLELGRTMMVDAKVVLLDEIAAGVNRTLLNDLVFNIERLNSELGYTFFVIEHDMDMIARLCDPVIVMAAGSVMTQGHIEDIQKNEAVIEAYFGGSPTGNATSPAAEQPASEAQP
;
A
#
# COMPACT_ATOMS: atom_id res chain seq x y z
N MET A 1 4.93 1.15 11.80
CA MET A 1 6.37 1.38 12.08
C MET A 1 7.16 1.56 10.78
N VAL A 2 7.26 0.58 9.88
CA VAL A 2 8.06 0.68 8.63
C VAL A 2 7.71 1.91 7.78
N ALA A 3 6.44 2.31 7.72
CA ALA A 3 5.97 3.50 6.98
C ALA A 3 6.09 4.82 7.76
N GLY A 4 6.76 4.86 8.91
CA GLY A 4 6.97 6.08 9.69
C GLY A 4 5.76 6.61 10.47
N ALA A 5 4.63 5.85 10.54
CA ALA A 5 3.46 6.26 11.31
C ALA A 5 3.66 6.13 12.82
N TYR A 6 4.51 5.20 13.25
CA TYR A 6 4.84 4.95 14.66
C TYR A 6 6.33 4.70 14.78
N VAL A 7 6.92 5.20 15.87
CA VAL A 7 8.32 4.93 16.22
C VAL A 7 8.39 3.55 16.88
N PRO A 8 9.30 2.64 16.46
CA PRO A 8 9.48 1.36 17.13
C PRO A 8 10.06 1.57 18.54
N THR A 9 9.63 0.74 19.50
CA THR A 9 10.16 0.77 20.88
C THR A 9 11.56 0.23 20.95
N SER A 10 11.90 -0.73 20.06
CA SER A 10 13.22 -1.34 19.94
C SER A 10 13.42 -1.91 18.54
N GLY A 11 14.66 -2.29 18.22
CA GLY A 11 15.02 -2.83 16.92
C GLY A 11 15.42 -1.75 15.92
N GLN A 12 15.77 -2.19 14.71
CA GLN A 12 16.26 -1.34 13.62
C GLN A 12 15.50 -1.62 12.33
N ILE A 13 15.27 -0.55 11.55
CA ILE A 13 14.72 -0.63 10.19
C ILE A 13 15.81 -0.14 9.25
N LEU A 14 16.27 -1.01 8.35
CA LEU A 14 17.28 -0.68 7.36
C LEU A 14 16.67 -0.62 5.97
N LEU A 15 16.96 0.45 5.22
CA LEU A 15 16.64 0.60 3.81
C LEU A 15 17.94 0.76 3.02
N ASP A 16 18.26 -0.17 2.13
CA ASP A 16 19.55 -0.23 1.42
C ASP A 16 20.74 -0.13 2.39
N GLY A 17 20.69 -0.85 3.51
CA GLY A 17 21.76 -0.85 4.55
C GLY A 17 21.87 0.44 5.38
N LYS A 18 21.00 1.43 5.14
CA LYS A 18 20.95 2.68 5.91
C LYS A 18 19.86 2.62 6.96
N ASP A 19 20.18 3.04 8.16
CA ASP A 19 19.20 3.15 9.25
C ASP A 19 18.16 4.24 8.96
N VAL A 20 16.89 3.82 8.95
CA VAL A 20 15.72 4.67 8.75
C VAL A 20 14.75 4.59 9.93
N THR A 21 15.21 4.02 11.05
CA THR A 21 14.40 3.82 12.25
C THR A 21 13.87 5.14 12.79
N GLY A 22 12.55 5.20 12.99
CA GLY A 22 11.89 6.38 13.55
C GLY A 22 11.82 7.61 12.64
N LEU A 23 12.26 7.51 11.39
CA LEU A 23 12.11 8.60 10.44
C LEU A 23 10.63 8.84 10.12
N PRO A 24 10.22 10.10 9.97
CA PRO A 24 8.85 10.43 9.59
C PRO A 24 8.56 10.04 8.13
N SER A 25 7.30 9.81 7.80
CA SER A 25 6.87 9.29 6.50
C SER A 25 7.34 10.14 5.30
N HIS A 26 7.41 11.47 5.44
CA HIS A 26 7.89 12.34 4.36
C HIS A 26 9.39 12.18 4.07
N GLU A 27 10.21 11.81 5.07
CA GLU A 27 11.62 11.50 4.83
C GLU A 27 11.80 10.11 4.22
N LEU A 28 10.99 9.14 4.64
CA LEU A 28 10.95 7.81 4.03
C LEU A 28 10.54 7.90 2.56
N PHE A 29 9.52 8.70 2.24
CA PHE A 29 9.11 9.01 0.87
C PHE A 29 10.29 9.51 0.01
N ARG A 30 11.05 10.49 0.51
CA ARG A 30 12.23 11.03 -0.19
C ARG A 30 13.36 10.02 -0.38
N ARG A 31 13.37 8.93 0.40
CA ARG A 31 14.33 7.82 0.29
C ARG A 31 13.81 6.69 -0.58
N GLY A 32 12.62 6.84 -1.16
CA GLY A 32 12.00 5.88 -2.05
C GLY A 32 11.20 4.78 -1.36
N LEU A 33 10.85 4.95 -0.06
CA LEU A 33 9.94 4.05 0.62
C LEU A 33 8.54 4.67 0.64
N LEU A 34 7.63 4.07 -0.10
CA LEU A 34 6.26 4.53 -0.25
C LEU A 34 5.29 3.54 0.43
N ARG A 35 4.15 4.06 0.88
CA ARG A 35 3.03 3.24 1.35
C ARG A 35 1.78 3.62 0.57
N THR A 36 1.06 2.62 0.08
CA THR A 36 -0.32 2.78 -0.36
C THR A 36 -1.25 2.67 0.86
N PHE A 37 -2.49 3.13 0.72
CA PHE A 37 -3.48 3.07 1.78
C PHE A 37 -4.53 2.00 1.44
N GLN A 38 -5.10 1.38 2.47
CA GLN A 38 -6.19 0.40 2.34
C GLN A 38 -7.40 0.99 1.58
N ILE A 39 -7.68 2.28 1.81
CA ILE A 39 -8.66 3.05 1.04
C ILE A 39 -7.89 4.00 0.12
N ALA A 40 -8.18 3.94 -1.18
CA ALA A 40 -7.57 4.84 -2.15
C ALA A 40 -7.93 6.30 -1.82
N HIS A 41 -6.91 7.13 -1.64
CA HIS A 41 -7.06 8.55 -1.34
C HIS A 41 -6.74 9.38 -2.58
N GLU A 42 -7.60 9.26 -3.59
CA GLU A 42 -7.55 10.14 -4.76
C GLU A 42 -8.09 11.54 -4.45
N PHE A 43 -7.58 12.53 -5.14
CA PHE A 43 -8.17 13.86 -5.16
C PHE A 43 -9.41 13.82 -6.10
N SER A 44 -10.57 13.58 -5.52
CA SER A 44 -11.80 13.23 -6.24
C SER A 44 -12.28 14.31 -7.24
N HIS A 45 -11.92 15.58 -7.01
CA HIS A 45 -12.27 16.73 -7.85
C HIS A 45 -11.19 17.09 -8.89
N MET A 46 -10.12 16.31 -8.96
CA MET A 46 -9.07 16.44 -9.96
C MET A 46 -9.18 15.30 -10.97
N THR A 47 -8.72 15.55 -12.19
CA THR A 47 -8.62 14.50 -13.20
C THR A 47 -7.60 13.43 -12.82
N VAL A 48 -7.69 12.29 -13.48
CA VAL A 48 -6.71 11.19 -13.30
C VAL A 48 -5.29 11.66 -13.60
N THR A 49 -5.12 12.42 -14.68
CA THR A 49 -3.81 13.00 -15.04
C THR A 49 -3.30 13.96 -13.97
N GLU A 50 -4.13 14.87 -13.47
CA GLU A 50 -3.75 15.81 -12.41
C GLU A 50 -3.38 15.10 -11.11
N ASN A 51 -4.11 14.02 -10.76
CA ASN A 51 -3.76 13.18 -9.61
C ASN A 51 -2.36 12.59 -9.68
N LEU A 52 -1.91 12.21 -10.87
CA LEU A 52 -0.53 11.74 -11.10
C LEU A 52 0.46 12.90 -11.03
N MET A 53 0.15 14.03 -11.66
CA MET A 53 1.04 15.19 -11.74
C MET A 53 1.30 15.86 -10.38
N MET A 54 0.44 15.65 -9.39
CA MET A 54 0.59 16.18 -8.03
C MET A 54 1.65 15.44 -7.19
N VAL A 55 2.12 14.26 -7.61
CA VAL A 55 2.93 13.38 -6.75
C VAL A 55 4.42 13.76 -6.69
N PRO A 56 5.09 14.15 -7.81
CA PRO A 56 6.51 14.49 -7.77
C PRO A 56 6.77 15.69 -6.84
N ASP A 57 7.75 15.55 -5.94
CA ASP A 57 8.16 16.63 -5.05
C ASP A 57 9.08 17.63 -5.75
N ARG A 58 9.30 18.80 -5.12
CA ARG A 58 10.24 19.83 -5.54
C ARG A 58 9.98 20.41 -6.94
N GLN A 59 8.74 20.49 -7.36
CA GLN A 59 8.39 21.20 -8.58
C GLN A 59 8.66 22.70 -8.41
N SER A 60 9.41 23.32 -9.35
CA SER A 60 9.75 24.74 -9.24
C SER A 60 8.52 25.64 -9.16
N GLY A 61 7.37 25.21 -9.72
CA GLY A 61 6.10 25.93 -9.67
C GLY A 61 5.47 26.05 -8.27
N GLU A 62 5.87 25.22 -7.30
CA GLU A 62 5.42 25.32 -5.90
C GLU A 62 5.97 26.56 -5.20
N ASN A 63 7.04 27.17 -5.75
CA ASN A 63 7.66 28.35 -5.19
C ASN A 63 7.24 29.60 -5.95
N LEU A 64 6.56 30.53 -5.28
CA LEU A 64 6.06 31.79 -5.86
C LEU A 64 7.15 32.56 -6.60
N SER A 65 8.38 32.62 -6.08
CA SER A 65 9.48 33.29 -6.73
C SER A 65 9.87 32.62 -8.05
N SER A 66 9.92 31.30 -8.09
CA SER A 66 10.22 30.55 -9.33
C SER A 66 9.09 30.66 -10.34
N ALA A 67 7.83 30.59 -9.90
CA ALA A 67 6.66 30.76 -10.77
C ALA A 67 6.64 32.16 -11.43
N TRP A 68 7.06 33.20 -10.69
CA TRP A 68 7.07 34.57 -11.20
C TRP A 68 8.30 34.88 -12.07
N PHE A 69 9.50 34.48 -11.64
CA PHE A 69 10.75 34.88 -12.30
C PHE A 69 11.30 33.84 -13.28
N GLN A 70 10.78 32.58 -13.26
CA GLN A 70 11.27 31.48 -14.10
C GLN A 70 10.12 30.70 -14.81
N PRO A 71 9.16 31.38 -15.45
CA PRO A 71 7.98 30.70 -16.03
C PRO A 71 8.35 29.66 -17.10
N ALA A 72 9.40 29.89 -17.88
CA ALA A 72 9.88 28.94 -18.89
C ALA A 72 10.48 27.67 -18.28
N ARG A 73 11.05 27.73 -17.07
CA ARG A 73 11.53 26.56 -16.34
C ARG A 73 10.35 25.75 -15.80
N VAL A 74 9.40 26.43 -15.16
CA VAL A 74 8.19 25.80 -14.62
C VAL A 74 7.44 25.08 -15.74
N ALA A 75 7.20 25.71 -16.88
CA ALA A 75 6.50 25.11 -18.01
C ALA A 75 7.24 23.87 -18.58
N ARG A 76 8.57 23.86 -18.61
CA ARG A 76 9.34 22.67 -19.02
C ARG A 76 9.22 21.53 -18.03
N GLU A 77 9.31 21.80 -16.74
CA GLU A 77 9.15 20.82 -15.67
C GLU A 77 7.73 20.21 -15.69
N GLU A 78 6.71 21.05 -15.81
CA GLU A 78 5.31 20.61 -15.93
C GLU A 78 5.09 19.73 -17.17
N THR A 79 5.68 20.10 -18.31
CA THR A 79 5.61 19.29 -19.52
C THR A 79 6.26 17.90 -19.32
N ALA A 80 7.39 17.85 -18.62
CA ALA A 80 8.07 16.58 -18.33
C ALA A 80 7.25 15.72 -17.37
N VAL A 81 6.66 16.30 -16.33
CA VAL A 81 5.78 15.60 -15.38
C VAL A 81 4.53 15.07 -16.10
N ARG A 82 3.92 15.88 -16.97
CA ARG A 82 2.76 15.45 -17.78
C ARG A 82 3.09 14.27 -18.69
N ARG A 83 4.24 14.32 -19.38
CA ARG A 83 4.70 13.19 -20.21
C ARG A 83 4.88 11.92 -19.37
N LYS A 84 5.52 12.00 -18.20
CA LYS A 84 5.65 10.86 -17.29
C LYS A 84 4.28 10.33 -16.85
N ALA A 85 3.32 11.22 -16.56
CA ALA A 85 1.96 10.81 -16.24
C ALA A 85 1.28 10.05 -17.39
N GLU A 86 1.46 10.49 -18.64
CA GLU A 86 0.94 9.79 -19.82
C GLU A 86 1.58 8.42 -20.00
N GLU A 87 2.89 8.29 -19.82
CA GLU A 87 3.61 7.00 -19.85
C GLU A 87 3.09 6.05 -18.77
N VAL A 88 2.80 6.55 -17.56
CA VAL A 88 2.21 5.77 -16.46
C VAL A 88 0.79 5.30 -16.81
N LEU A 89 -0.03 6.17 -17.37
CA LEU A 89 -1.39 5.83 -17.79
C LEU A 89 -1.41 4.75 -18.87
N ASP A 90 -0.48 4.82 -19.81
CA ASP A 90 -0.34 3.81 -20.86
C ASP A 90 0.14 2.47 -20.27
N PHE A 91 1.11 2.49 -19.38
CA PHE A 91 1.61 1.30 -18.71
C PHE A 91 0.49 0.57 -17.97
N LEU A 92 -0.37 1.31 -17.26
CA LEU A 92 -1.49 0.79 -16.48
C LEU A 92 -2.74 0.52 -17.33
N LYS A 93 -2.73 0.86 -18.63
CA LYS A 93 -3.87 0.73 -19.56
C LYS A 93 -5.13 1.49 -19.13
N ILE A 94 -4.96 2.62 -18.45
CA ILE A 94 -6.06 3.50 -18.01
C ILE A 94 -6.07 4.86 -18.73
N THR A 95 -5.39 4.99 -19.87
CA THR A 95 -5.35 6.20 -20.69
C THR A 95 -6.75 6.67 -21.10
N HIS A 96 -7.71 5.76 -21.26
CA HIS A 96 -9.09 6.06 -21.65
C HIS A 96 -9.85 6.91 -20.63
N VAL A 97 -9.43 6.91 -19.35
CA VAL A 97 -10.04 7.71 -18.27
C VAL A 97 -9.18 8.91 -17.83
N LYS A 98 -8.13 9.25 -18.57
CA LYS A 98 -7.13 10.26 -18.17
C LYS A 98 -7.73 11.64 -17.84
N ASN A 99 -8.82 12.02 -18.51
CA ASN A 99 -9.50 13.30 -18.33
C ASN A 99 -10.73 13.21 -17.42
N GLU A 100 -11.09 12.00 -16.94
CA GLU A 100 -12.16 11.82 -15.99
C GLU A 100 -11.78 12.34 -14.61
N LEU A 101 -12.74 12.82 -13.83
CA LEU A 101 -12.52 13.10 -12.42
C LEU A 101 -12.23 11.80 -11.68
N ALA A 102 -11.20 11.78 -10.86
CA ALA A 102 -10.80 10.56 -10.14
C ALA A 102 -11.90 10.05 -9.19
N GLY A 103 -12.77 10.92 -8.72
CA GLY A 103 -13.95 10.53 -7.93
C GLY A 103 -14.91 9.60 -8.68
N ASN A 104 -14.98 9.69 -10.01
CA ASN A 104 -15.89 8.90 -10.86
C ASN A 104 -15.33 7.52 -11.23
N LEU A 105 -14.08 7.24 -10.91
CA LEU A 105 -13.44 5.96 -11.20
C LEU A 105 -14.07 4.82 -10.40
N SER A 106 -14.11 3.64 -10.99
CA SER A 106 -14.41 2.40 -10.27
C SER A 106 -13.35 2.10 -9.20
N GLY A 107 -13.69 1.30 -8.19
CA GLY A 107 -12.76 0.94 -7.12
C GLY A 107 -11.42 0.38 -7.63
N GLY A 108 -11.46 -0.50 -8.64
CA GLY A 108 -10.24 -1.05 -9.24
C GLY A 108 -9.43 -0.02 -10.03
N GLN A 109 -10.09 0.90 -10.76
CA GLN A 109 -9.39 1.99 -11.45
C GLN A 109 -8.73 2.95 -10.44
N LYS A 110 -9.36 3.21 -9.28
CA LYS A 110 -8.74 3.97 -8.19
C LYS A 110 -7.49 3.29 -7.65
N LYS A 111 -7.50 1.95 -7.51
CA LYS A 111 -6.31 1.18 -7.11
C LYS A 111 -5.20 1.22 -8.15
N LEU A 112 -5.54 1.16 -9.45
CA LEU A 112 -4.56 1.36 -10.52
C LEU A 112 -4.00 2.80 -10.52
N LEU A 113 -4.82 3.81 -10.29
CA LEU A 113 -4.36 5.19 -10.13
C LEU A 113 -3.41 5.33 -8.93
N GLU A 114 -3.72 4.69 -7.80
CA GLU A 114 -2.87 4.66 -6.61
C GLU A 114 -1.50 4.01 -6.91
N LEU A 115 -1.50 2.87 -7.61
CA LEU A 115 -0.26 2.24 -8.10
C LEU A 115 0.49 3.18 -9.05
N GLY A 116 -0.20 3.86 -9.96
CA GLY A 116 0.38 4.85 -10.86
C GLY A 116 1.05 6.01 -10.13
N ARG A 117 0.49 6.45 -9.02
CA ARG A 117 1.11 7.49 -8.18
C ARG A 117 2.48 7.05 -7.65
N THR A 118 2.68 5.77 -7.34
CA THR A 118 4.00 5.26 -6.93
C THR A 118 5.02 5.32 -8.06
N MET A 119 4.57 5.24 -9.32
CA MET A 119 5.42 5.32 -10.51
C MET A 119 5.86 6.75 -10.84
N MET A 120 5.17 7.76 -10.32
CA MET A 120 5.50 9.17 -10.57
C MET A 120 6.76 9.62 -9.83
N VAL A 121 7.24 8.84 -8.87
CA VAL A 121 8.45 9.09 -8.07
C VAL A 121 9.44 7.93 -8.22
N ASP A 122 10.67 8.11 -7.75
CA ASP A 122 11.69 7.07 -7.78
C ASP A 122 11.53 6.12 -6.59
N ALA A 123 10.46 5.32 -6.64
CA ALA A 123 10.17 4.34 -5.59
C ALA A 123 11.17 3.19 -5.64
N LYS A 124 11.70 2.81 -4.48
CA LYS A 124 12.53 1.61 -4.30
C LYS A 124 11.73 0.49 -3.67
N VAL A 125 10.99 0.83 -2.63
CA VAL A 125 10.14 -0.09 -1.89
C VAL A 125 8.73 0.50 -1.78
N VAL A 126 7.74 -0.29 -2.17
CA VAL A 126 6.32 0.06 -2.06
C VAL A 126 5.64 -0.91 -1.10
N LEU A 127 5.08 -0.37 -0.02
CA LEU A 127 4.29 -1.11 0.95
C LEU A 127 2.84 -1.13 0.46
N LEU A 128 2.34 -2.30 0.11
CA LEU A 128 0.97 -2.54 -0.35
C LEU A 128 0.14 -3.14 0.78
N ASP A 129 -0.97 -2.50 1.12
CA ASP A 129 -1.82 -2.86 2.26
C ASP A 129 -3.23 -3.18 1.77
N GLU A 130 -3.60 -4.47 1.75
CA GLU A 130 -4.91 -5.01 1.34
C GLU A 130 -5.43 -4.43 0.02
N ILE A 131 -4.62 -4.48 -1.03
CA ILE A 131 -4.97 -3.89 -2.33
C ILE A 131 -6.07 -4.67 -3.07
N ALA A 132 -6.30 -5.94 -2.72
CA ALA A 132 -7.38 -6.76 -3.28
C ALA A 132 -8.76 -6.36 -2.76
N ALA A 133 -8.84 -5.65 -1.63
CA ALA A 133 -10.11 -5.32 -0.99
C ALA A 133 -11.01 -4.47 -1.89
N GLY A 134 -12.24 -4.96 -2.16
CA GLY A 134 -13.24 -4.24 -2.97
C GLY A 134 -12.96 -4.20 -4.48
N VAL A 135 -11.98 -4.95 -4.96
CA VAL A 135 -11.64 -5.03 -6.39
C VAL A 135 -12.27 -6.29 -7.00
N ASN A 136 -12.91 -6.16 -8.17
CA ASN A 136 -13.40 -7.32 -8.90
C ASN A 136 -12.24 -8.15 -9.48
N ARG A 137 -12.48 -9.43 -9.76
CA ARG A 137 -11.45 -10.40 -10.16
C ARG A 137 -10.66 -9.98 -11.42
N THR A 138 -11.32 -9.36 -12.38
CA THR A 138 -10.67 -8.93 -13.64
C THR A 138 -9.66 -7.82 -13.36
N LEU A 139 -10.06 -6.78 -12.65
CA LEU A 139 -9.18 -5.66 -12.29
C LEU A 139 -8.09 -6.07 -11.29
N LEU A 140 -8.38 -7.05 -10.41
CA LEU A 140 -7.36 -7.62 -9.54
C LEU A 140 -6.26 -8.32 -10.35
N ASN A 141 -6.61 -9.07 -11.38
CA ASN A 141 -5.63 -9.68 -12.28
C ASN A 141 -4.78 -8.64 -13.01
N ASP A 142 -5.40 -7.54 -13.47
CA ASP A 142 -4.66 -6.43 -14.09
C ASP A 142 -3.72 -5.76 -13.09
N LEU A 143 -4.15 -5.57 -11.85
CA LEU A 143 -3.33 -4.99 -10.78
C LEU A 143 -2.13 -5.89 -10.47
N VAL A 144 -2.36 -7.19 -10.25
CA VAL A 144 -1.31 -8.20 -10.02
C VAL A 144 -0.32 -8.22 -11.17
N PHE A 145 -0.80 -8.27 -12.42
CA PHE A 145 0.05 -8.22 -13.61
C PHE A 145 0.93 -6.96 -13.67
N ASN A 146 0.38 -5.79 -13.33
CA ASN A 146 1.16 -4.56 -13.30
C ASN A 146 2.20 -4.54 -12.18
N ILE A 147 1.91 -5.13 -11.00
CA ILE A 147 2.88 -5.28 -9.91
C ILE A 147 4.03 -6.21 -10.32
N GLU A 148 3.72 -7.36 -10.95
CA GLU A 148 4.72 -8.27 -11.52
C GLU A 148 5.64 -7.55 -12.51
N ARG A 149 5.07 -6.73 -13.41
CA ARG A 149 5.83 -5.94 -14.37
C ARG A 149 6.71 -4.86 -13.71
N LEU A 150 6.17 -4.15 -12.74
CA LEU A 150 6.93 -3.13 -12.00
C LEU A 150 8.13 -3.75 -11.28
N ASN A 151 7.97 -4.94 -10.71
CA ASN A 151 9.06 -5.67 -10.08
C ASN A 151 10.09 -6.15 -11.11
N SER A 152 9.65 -6.87 -12.16
CA SER A 152 10.54 -7.54 -13.10
C SER A 152 11.18 -6.60 -14.11
N GLU A 153 10.45 -5.59 -14.63
CA GLU A 153 10.91 -4.69 -15.69
C GLU A 153 11.57 -3.42 -15.10
N LEU A 154 11.08 -2.90 -13.98
CA LEU A 154 11.49 -1.62 -13.41
C LEU A 154 12.21 -1.74 -12.05
N GLY A 155 12.36 -2.97 -11.51
CA GLY A 155 13.17 -3.24 -10.32
C GLY A 155 12.55 -2.74 -9.00
N TYR A 156 11.22 -2.54 -8.96
CA TYR A 156 10.53 -2.19 -7.73
C TYR A 156 10.56 -3.36 -6.73
N THR A 157 10.75 -3.07 -5.47
CA THR A 157 10.54 -4.03 -4.39
C THR A 157 9.18 -3.79 -3.75
N PHE A 158 8.38 -4.84 -3.61
CA PHE A 158 7.09 -4.76 -2.96
C PHE A 158 7.10 -5.50 -1.62
N PHE A 159 6.50 -4.87 -0.61
CA PHE A 159 6.16 -5.51 0.65
C PHE A 159 4.63 -5.52 0.72
N VAL A 160 4.04 -6.71 0.62
CA VAL A 160 2.59 -6.90 0.46
C VAL A 160 2.01 -7.45 1.76
N ILE A 161 0.96 -6.79 2.26
CA ILE A 161 0.12 -7.30 3.35
C ILE A 161 -1.21 -7.68 2.72
N GLU A 162 -1.49 -8.96 2.69
CA GLU A 162 -2.70 -9.51 2.05
C GLU A 162 -3.18 -10.78 2.76
N HIS A 163 -4.44 -11.10 2.53
CA HIS A 163 -5.06 -12.34 2.99
C HIS A 163 -5.62 -13.19 1.83
N ASP A 164 -5.56 -12.70 0.58
CA ASP A 164 -5.88 -13.47 -0.62
C ASP A 164 -4.68 -14.37 -0.98
N MET A 165 -4.84 -15.67 -0.70
CA MET A 165 -3.76 -16.65 -0.87
C MET A 165 -3.34 -16.83 -2.33
N ASP A 166 -4.27 -16.67 -3.29
CA ASP A 166 -3.96 -16.76 -4.73
C ASP A 166 -3.03 -15.61 -5.14
N MET A 167 -3.31 -14.41 -4.62
CA MET A 167 -2.48 -13.24 -4.87
C MET A 167 -1.11 -13.35 -4.21
N ILE A 168 -1.06 -13.79 -2.95
CA ILE A 168 0.19 -14.02 -2.22
C ILE A 168 1.06 -15.03 -2.97
N ALA A 169 0.46 -16.15 -3.41
CA ALA A 169 1.18 -17.20 -4.13
C ALA A 169 1.79 -16.72 -5.46
N ARG A 170 1.17 -15.73 -6.11
CA ARG A 170 1.67 -15.17 -7.36
C ARG A 170 2.75 -14.10 -7.17
N LEU A 171 2.62 -13.27 -6.14
CA LEU A 171 3.42 -12.06 -6.00
C LEU A 171 4.55 -12.17 -4.98
N CYS A 172 4.42 -13.06 -3.98
CA CYS A 172 5.25 -12.98 -2.79
C CYS A 172 6.21 -14.17 -2.66
N ASP A 173 7.50 -13.86 -2.56
CA ASP A 173 8.54 -14.78 -2.16
C ASP A 173 9.69 -13.99 -1.50
N PRO A 174 10.03 -14.25 -0.21
CA PRO A 174 9.35 -15.18 0.70
C PRO A 174 8.00 -14.65 1.25
N VAL A 175 7.19 -15.57 1.79
CA VAL A 175 5.99 -15.25 2.57
C VAL A 175 6.32 -15.28 4.05
N ILE A 176 5.89 -14.26 4.79
CA ILE A 176 6.04 -14.16 6.24
C ILE A 176 4.66 -14.24 6.89
N VAL A 177 4.44 -15.24 7.71
CA VAL A 177 3.20 -15.42 8.46
C VAL A 177 3.35 -14.82 9.86
N MET A 178 2.40 -13.97 10.23
CA MET A 178 2.37 -13.33 11.53
C MET A 178 1.10 -13.72 12.30
N ALA A 179 1.24 -13.96 13.60
CA ALA A 179 0.13 -14.17 14.52
C ALA A 179 0.42 -13.47 15.85
N ALA A 180 -0.60 -12.86 16.44
CA ALA A 180 -0.51 -12.15 17.74
C ALA A 180 0.66 -11.14 17.82
N GLY A 181 0.98 -10.47 16.68
CA GLY A 181 2.05 -9.46 16.60
C GLY A 181 3.47 -10.03 16.50
N SER A 182 3.63 -11.33 16.32
CA SER A 182 4.94 -12.00 16.18
C SER A 182 5.02 -12.77 14.88
N VAL A 183 6.24 -12.92 14.34
CA VAL A 183 6.49 -13.79 13.19
C VAL A 183 6.33 -15.25 13.65
N MET A 184 5.42 -15.96 13.02
CA MET A 184 5.17 -17.40 13.28
C MET A 184 6.11 -18.26 12.45
N THR A 185 6.18 -17.99 11.15
CA THR A 185 7.05 -18.71 10.19
C THR A 185 7.29 -17.84 8.96
N GLN A 186 8.31 -18.23 8.18
CA GLN A 186 8.58 -17.65 6.87
C GLN A 186 9.12 -18.70 5.91
N GLY A 187 8.87 -18.55 4.63
CA GLY A 187 9.35 -19.48 3.61
C GLY A 187 8.61 -19.32 2.29
N HIS A 188 8.75 -20.29 1.41
CA HIS A 188 8.00 -20.37 0.18
C HIS A 188 6.53 -20.69 0.46
N ILE A 189 5.62 -20.21 -0.38
CA ILE A 189 4.18 -20.38 -0.19
C ILE A 189 3.78 -21.86 -0.04
N GLU A 190 4.43 -22.76 -0.79
CA GLU A 190 4.15 -24.19 -0.74
C GLU A 190 4.45 -24.84 0.63
N ASP A 191 5.47 -24.33 1.33
CA ASP A 191 5.83 -24.79 2.68
C ASP A 191 4.88 -24.18 3.72
N ILE A 192 4.52 -22.90 3.53
CA ILE A 192 3.56 -22.19 4.38
C ILE A 192 2.19 -22.88 4.37
N GLN A 193 1.70 -23.28 3.20
CA GLN A 193 0.41 -23.96 3.04
C GLN A 193 0.36 -25.34 3.69
N LYS A 194 1.50 -26.00 3.91
CA LYS A 194 1.60 -27.31 4.56
C LYS A 194 1.90 -27.21 6.06
N ASN A 195 2.16 -26.02 6.57
CA ASN A 195 2.53 -25.84 7.97
C ASN A 195 1.27 -25.96 8.87
N GLU A 196 1.26 -26.99 9.72
CA GLU A 196 0.12 -27.28 10.60
C GLU A 196 -0.22 -26.11 11.52
N ALA A 197 0.78 -25.39 12.06
CA ALA A 197 0.54 -24.24 12.92
C ALA A 197 -0.12 -23.07 12.17
N VAL A 198 0.21 -22.88 10.89
CA VAL A 198 -0.44 -21.88 10.03
C VAL A 198 -1.89 -22.29 9.73
N ILE A 199 -2.09 -23.57 9.39
CA ILE A 199 -3.42 -24.13 9.12
C ILE A 199 -4.32 -23.98 10.36
N GLU A 200 -3.82 -24.29 11.54
CA GLU A 200 -4.55 -24.13 12.79
C GLU A 200 -4.87 -22.65 13.09
N ALA A 201 -3.91 -21.74 12.91
CA ALA A 201 -4.08 -20.33 13.21
C ALA A 201 -5.08 -19.61 12.26
N TYR A 202 -5.11 -20.01 10.98
CA TYR A 202 -5.91 -19.32 9.95
C TYR A 202 -7.17 -20.09 9.53
N PHE A 203 -7.16 -21.41 9.60
CA PHE A 203 -8.25 -22.27 9.13
C PHE A 203 -8.85 -23.16 10.23
N GLY A 204 -8.14 -23.37 11.32
CA GLY A 204 -8.52 -24.26 12.44
C GLY A 204 -9.29 -23.58 13.58
N GLY A 205 -9.74 -22.36 13.41
CA GLY A 205 -10.28 -21.57 14.50
C GLY A 205 -11.72 -21.85 14.92
N SER A 206 -11.96 -22.93 15.66
CA SER A 206 -12.87 -22.86 16.81
C SER A 206 -12.02 -22.94 18.08
N PRO A 207 -12.03 -21.95 18.96
CA PRO A 207 -11.39 -22.12 20.26
C PRO A 207 -12.21 -23.10 21.08
N THR A 208 -11.91 -24.39 20.99
CA THR A 208 -12.25 -25.36 22.03
C THR A 208 -11.31 -25.11 23.22
N GLY A 209 -11.44 -23.94 23.80
CA GLY A 209 -10.85 -23.58 25.08
C GLY A 209 -11.96 -23.42 26.08
N ASN A 210 -12.19 -24.47 26.85
CA ASN A 210 -12.96 -24.47 28.08
C ASN A 210 -12.43 -23.40 29.03
N ALA A 211 -12.92 -22.16 28.90
CA ALA A 211 -12.85 -21.17 29.93
C ALA A 211 -14.09 -21.34 30.82
N THR A 212 -13.98 -22.16 31.83
CA THR A 212 -14.88 -22.13 33.01
C THR A 212 -14.90 -20.71 33.52
N SER A 213 -15.96 -19.97 33.17
CA SER A 213 -16.31 -18.72 33.83
C SER A 213 -16.65 -19.04 35.28
N PRO A 214 -16.04 -18.37 36.27
CA PRO A 214 -16.57 -18.43 37.61
C PRO A 214 -17.92 -17.68 37.62
N ALA A 215 -18.93 -18.37 38.10
CA ALA A 215 -20.28 -17.84 38.29
C ALA A 215 -20.22 -16.55 39.12
N ALA A 216 -20.67 -15.46 38.52
CA ALA A 216 -20.97 -14.23 39.28
C ALA A 216 -22.22 -14.51 40.16
N GLU A 217 -22.01 -14.61 41.45
CA GLU A 217 -23.07 -14.53 42.46
C GLU A 217 -23.79 -13.18 42.30
N GLN A 218 -25.08 -13.28 41.99
CA GLN A 218 -25.99 -12.13 42.08
C GLN A 218 -26.30 -11.88 43.56
N PRO A 219 -26.14 -10.67 44.07
CA PRO A 219 -26.72 -10.33 45.39
C PRO A 219 -28.24 -10.20 45.26
N ALA A 220 -28.92 -10.85 46.17
CA ALA A 220 -30.34 -10.86 46.30
C ALA A 220 -30.95 -9.46 46.46
N SER A 221 -32.05 -9.24 45.77
CA SER A 221 -32.99 -8.16 45.91
C SER A 221 -33.61 -8.18 47.32
N GLU A 222 -33.35 -7.21 48.16
CA GLU A 222 -34.23 -6.86 49.26
C GLU A 222 -35.24 -5.82 48.80
N ALA A 223 -36.48 -6.23 48.84
CA ALA A 223 -37.63 -5.37 48.75
C ALA A 223 -37.94 -4.83 50.14
N GLN A 224 -38.24 -3.52 50.24
CA GLN A 224 -39.26 -3.03 51.16
C GLN A 224 -39.15 -1.58 51.51
N PRO A 225 -40.21 -1.05 52.14
CA PRO A 225 -41.64 -1.11 51.87
C PRO A 225 -42.16 0.18 51.26
#